data_4d36352d47f78f9e6eea3b27f5cd8a12
#
_entry.id   4d36352d47f78f9e6eea3b27f5cd8a12
#
_cell.length_a   1.000
_cell.length_b   1.000
_cell.length_c   1.000
_cell.angle_alpha   90.00
_cell.angle_beta   90.00
_cell.angle_gamma   90.00
#
_symmetry.space_group_name_H-M   'P 1'
#
loop_
_entity.id
_entity.type
_entity.pdbx_description
1 polymer ?
#
loop_
_entity_poly.entity_id
_entity_poly.type
_entity_poly.pdbx_seq_one_letter_code
_entity_poly.pdbx_strand_id
1 'polypeptide(L)'
;RNDFENKNLLSPRFNAKYNLKDGVSALIYNAGKYYQNPPEIYLSIEENSSLKSVNTFQHSLTYERLLTTSTKLTLAYYQKTYSDAPMLSSQLPRTEPTFLLDRLAMYSGVLSTGSSQTNGVELLIEKMRAENFYGLVGATYFNAIYDDYDNISRNRDYNYKYIMNVVGGYRPEAEWEFSVRWSYFGGKPY
;
A
#
# COMPACT_ATOMS: atom_id res chain seq x y z
N ARG A 1 -23.60 4.09 -5.73
CA ARG A 1 -24.27 4.16 -4.44
C ARG A 1 -23.66 3.13 -3.51
N ASN A 2 -23.34 3.51 -2.30
CA ASN A 2 -22.92 2.55 -1.27
C ASN A 2 -24.17 2.03 -0.57
N ASP A 3 -24.59 0.82 -0.88
CA ASP A 3 -25.80 0.21 -0.32
C ASP A 3 -25.67 -0.06 1.18
N PHE A 4 -24.43 -0.17 1.68
CA PHE A 4 -24.16 -0.36 3.11
C PHE A 4 -24.53 0.88 3.95
N GLU A 5 -24.06 2.07 3.58
CA GLU A 5 -24.38 3.31 4.32
C GLU A 5 -25.62 4.03 3.77
N ASN A 6 -26.24 3.52 2.73
CA ASN A 6 -27.31 4.18 1.99
C ASN A 6 -26.95 5.61 1.53
N LYS A 7 -25.67 5.87 1.28
CA LYS A 7 -25.08 7.16 0.90
C LYS A 7 -24.38 7.10 -0.44
N ASN A 8 -24.32 8.23 -1.12
CA ASN A 8 -23.46 8.39 -2.29
C ASN A 8 -22.08 8.82 -1.84
N LEU A 9 -21.08 7.97 -2.05
CA LEU A 9 -19.68 8.25 -1.74
C LEU A 9 -18.97 8.69 -3.02
N LEU A 10 -18.42 9.90 -3.03
CA LEU A 10 -17.64 10.42 -4.15
C LEU A 10 -16.16 10.04 -3.99
N SER A 11 -15.62 9.35 -4.98
CA SER A 11 -14.22 8.93 -5.04
C SER A 11 -13.47 9.69 -6.14
N PRO A 12 -13.19 11.00 -5.97
CA PRO A 12 -12.47 11.78 -6.96
C PRO A 12 -11.04 11.27 -7.11
N ARG A 13 -10.55 11.28 -8.36
CA ARG A 13 -9.19 10.86 -8.70
C ARG A 13 -8.59 11.86 -9.67
N PHE A 14 -7.33 12.16 -9.47
CA PHE A 14 -6.55 13.04 -10.32
C PHE A 14 -5.26 12.34 -10.74
N ASN A 15 -4.92 12.47 -12.00
CA ASN A 15 -3.66 11.99 -12.56
C ASN A 15 -3.10 13.07 -13.49
N ALA A 16 -1.82 13.36 -13.36
CA ALA A 16 -1.09 14.26 -14.24
C ALA A 16 0.25 13.65 -14.60
N LYS A 17 0.60 13.64 -15.88
CA LYS A 17 1.91 13.22 -16.39
C LYS A 17 2.55 14.37 -17.16
N TYR A 18 3.78 14.68 -16.80
CA TYR A 18 4.60 15.66 -17.47
C TYR A 18 5.86 14.98 -18.02
N ASN A 19 5.97 14.92 -19.35
CA ASN A 19 7.18 14.42 -20.01
C ASN A 19 8.23 15.53 -20.02
N LEU A 20 9.43 15.23 -19.53
CA LEU A 20 10.53 16.19 -19.51
C LEU A 20 11.10 16.40 -20.91
N LYS A 21 11.79 17.53 -21.09
CA LYS A 21 12.34 17.91 -22.39
C LYS A 21 13.47 17.02 -22.89
N ASP A 22 14.02 16.16 -22.03
CA ASP A 22 15.04 15.18 -22.39
C ASP A 22 14.51 14.01 -23.23
N GLY A 23 13.18 13.89 -23.38
CA GLY A 23 12.51 12.87 -24.17
C GLY A 23 12.53 11.45 -23.57
N VAL A 24 13.19 11.25 -22.44
CA VAL A 24 13.38 9.93 -21.79
C VAL A 24 12.89 9.89 -20.37
N SER A 25 12.49 11.02 -19.79
CA SER A 25 12.02 11.12 -18.40
C SER A 25 10.61 11.70 -18.31
N ALA A 26 9.89 11.29 -17.26
CA ALA A 26 8.58 11.82 -16.94
C ALA A 26 8.38 11.96 -15.43
N LEU A 27 7.57 12.95 -15.04
CA LEU A 27 7.00 13.09 -13.70
C LEU A 27 5.53 12.74 -13.75
N ILE A 28 5.06 11.95 -12.80
CA ILE A 28 3.67 11.52 -12.70
C ILE A 28 3.19 11.82 -11.29
N TYR A 29 2.11 12.57 -11.18
CA TYR A 29 1.44 12.82 -9.93
C TYR A 29 0.06 12.18 -9.95
N ASN A 30 -0.25 11.42 -8.90
CA ASN A 30 -1.57 10.83 -8.70
C ASN A 30 -2.10 11.24 -7.33
N ALA A 31 -3.39 11.55 -7.26
CA ALA A 31 -4.09 11.76 -6.01
C ALA A 31 -5.52 11.20 -6.12
N GLY A 32 -6.04 10.67 -5.03
CA GLY A 32 -7.39 10.14 -5.04
C GLY A 32 -7.95 9.83 -3.67
N LYS A 33 -9.27 9.88 -3.58
CA LYS A 33 -10.04 9.45 -2.43
C LYS A 33 -10.73 8.13 -2.75
N TYR A 34 -10.65 7.18 -1.83
CA TYR A 34 -11.17 5.83 -1.99
C TYR A 34 -11.97 5.44 -0.76
N TYR A 35 -12.98 4.59 -0.95
CA TYR A 35 -13.78 4.04 0.13
C TYR A 35 -13.81 2.53 0.05
N GLN A 36 -13.77 1.90 1.20
CA GLN A 36 -13.87 0.45 1.36
C GLN A 36 -14.87 0.15 2.47
N ASN A 37 -15.87 -0.67 2.15
CA ASN A 37 -16.81 -1.11 3.16
C ASN A 37 -16.09 -1.97 4.20
N PRO A 38 -16.52 -1.91 5.47
CA PRO A 38 -16.09 -2.85 6.49
C PRO A 38 -16.34 -4.29 6.03
N PRO A 39 -15.49 -5.25 6.43
CA PRO A 39 -15.77 -6.66 6.19
C PRO A 39 -17.14 -7.09 6.74
N GLU A 40 -17.82 -7.99 6.04
CA GLU A 40 -19.16 -8.45 6.40
C GLU A 40 -19.25 -9.04 7.81
N ILE A 41 -18.16 -9.65 8.28
CA ILE A 41 -18.09 -10.21 9.63
C ILE A 41 -18.31 -9.14 10.72
N TYR A 42 -17.89 -7.89 10.49
CA TYR A 42 -18.17 -6.79 11.41
C TYR A 42 -19.65 -6.40 11.39
N LEU A 43 -20.24 -6.44 10.20
CA LEU A 43 -21.61 -6.00 9.96
C LEU A 43 -22.63 -7.05 10.41
N SER A 44 -22.21 -8.30 10.62
CA SER A 44 -23.07 -9.36 11.18
C SER A 44 -23.36 -9.20 12.66
N ILE A 45 -22.65 -8.29 13.34
CA ILE A 45 -22.84 -7.98 14.76
C ILE A 45 -23.70 -6.72 14.85
N GLU A 46 -24.88 -6.81 15.47
CA GLU A 46 -25.88 -5.74 15.52
C GLU A 46 -25.34 -4.45 16.15
N GLU A 47 -24.51 -4.56 17.18
CA GLU A 47 -23.87 -3.40 17.85
C GLU A 47 -22.92 -2.63 16.94
N ASN A 48 -22.44 -3.25 15.87
CA ASN A 48 -21.56 -2.64 14.89
C ASN A 48 -22.30 -2.02 13.68
N SER A 49 -23.62 -1.95 13.72
CA SER A 49 -24.47 -1.46 12.63
C SER A 49 -24.20 0.00 12.23
N SER A 50 -23.55 0.77 13.09
CA SER A 50 -23.17 2.19 12.85
C SER A 50 -21.81 2.38 12.17
N LEU A 51 -21.13 1.29 11.81
CA LEU A 51 -19.83 1.39 11.12
C LEU A 51 -19.95 2.17 9.80
N LYS A 52 -18.89 2.86 9.45
CA LYS A 52 -18.76 3.62 8.21
C LYS A 52 -17.80 2.91 7.26
N SER A 53 -17.87 3.27 5.99
CA SER A 53 -16.85 2.89 5.04
C SER A 53 -15.52 3.54 5.40
N VAL A 54 -14.46 2.74 5.46
CA VAL A 54 -13.10 3.26 5.60
C VAL A 54 -12.80 4.18 4.43
N ASN A 55 -12.39 5.38 4.72
CA ASN A 55 -12.02 6.33 3.69
C ASN A 55 -10.49 6.47 3.64
N THR A 56 -9.95 6.45 2.44
CA THR A 56 -8.51 6.56 2.21
C THR A 56 -8.24 7.70 1.25
N PHE A 57 -7.40 8.63 1.66
CA PHE A 57 -6.79 9.58 0.75
C PHE A 57 -5.36 9.15 0.46
N GLN A 58 -5.02 9.02 -0.81
CA GLN A 58 -3.67 8.67 -1.23
C GLN A 58 -3.18 9.60 -2.32
N HIS A 59 -1.89 9.89 -2.28
CA HIS A 59 -1.20 10.58 -3.36
C HIS A 59 0.21 10.01 -3.55
N SER A 60 0.73 10.16 -4.76
CA SER A 60 2.09 9.75 -5.12
C SER A 60 2.70 10.69 -6.14
N LEU A 61 4.01 10.85 -6.05
CA LEU A 61 4.83 11.51 -7.05
C LEU A 61 5.85 10.49 -7.55
N THR A 62 5.84 10.23 -8.84
CA THR A 62 6.71 9.24 -9.50
C THR A 62 7.57 9.93 -10.53
N TYR A 63 8.86 9.63 -10.51
CA TYR A 63 9.81 9.94 -11.56
C TYR A 63 10.16 8.67 -12.32
N GLU A 64 9.93 8.68 -13.62
CA GLU A 64 10.33 7.60 -14.53
C GLU A 64 11.45 8.08 -15.46
N ARG A 65 12.41 7.21 -15.76
CA ARG A 65 13.44 7.47 -16.75
C ARG A 65 13.83 6.20 -17.49
N LEU A 66 13.90 6.30 -18.79
CA LEU A 66 14.57 5.30 -19.63
C LEU A 66 16.08 5.53 -19.54
N LEU A 67 16.80 4.58 -18.90
CA LEU A 67 18.26 4.61 -18.80
C LEU A 67 18.89 4.13 -20.09
N THR A 68 18.27 3.12 -20.71
CA THR A 68 18.60 2.60 -22.05
C THR A 68 17.31 2.26 -22.77
N THR A 69 17.38 1.79 -24.01
CA THR A 69 16.21 1.31 -24.78
C THR A 69 15.49 0.13 -24.12
N SER A 70 16.16 -0.60 -23.23
CA SER A 70 15.63 -1.79 -22.55
C SER A 70 15.61 -1.69 -21.03
N THR A 71 16.05 -0.56 -20.44
CA THR A 71 16.15 -0.41 -18.97
C THR A 71 15.45 0.85 -18.54
N LYS A 72 14.49 0.68 -17.61
CA LYS A 72 13.72 1.77 -17.00
C LYS A 72 14.01 1.87 -15.51
N LEU A 73 14.18 3.09 -15.03
CA LEU A 73 14.23 3.47 -13.63
C LEU A 73 12.90 4.12 -13.24
N THR A 74 12.33 3.71 -12.12
CA THR A 74 11.18 4.35 -11.50
C THR A 74 11.52 4.66 -10.04
N LEU A 75 11.32 5.91 -9.64
CA LEU A 75 11.42 6.35 -8.25
C LEU A 75 10.10 6.99 -7.86
N ALA A 76 9.47 6.49 -6.81
CA ALA A 76 8.18 6.99 -6.36
C ALA A 76 8.19 7.31 -4.87
N TYR A 77 7.58 8.42 -4.50
CA TYR A 77 7.14 8.71 -3.14
C TYR A 77 5.63 8.56 -3.08
N TYR A 78 5.12 7.98 -1.99
CA TYR A 78 3.68 7.88 -1.77
C TYR A 78 3.31 8.14 -0.30
N GLN A 79 2.09 8.60 -0.13
CA GLN A 79 1.44 8.72 1.18
C GLN A 79 0.00 8.26 1.08
N LYS A 80 -0.45 7.50 2.08
CA LYS A 80 -1.82 7.02 2.25
C LYS A 80 -2.27 7.36 3.66
N THR A 81 -3.41 8.00 3.79
CA THR A 81 -4.05 8.32 5.08
C THR A 81 -5.40 7.64 5.12
N TYR A 82 -5.66 6.89 6.17
CA TYR A 82 -6.89 6.16 6.40
C TYR A 82 -7.65 6.79 7.53
N SER A 83 -8.95 6.93 7.38
CA SER A 83 -9.88 7.43 8.39
C SER A 83 -11.12 6.56 8.45
N ASP A 84 -11.86 6.66 9.54
CA ASP A 84 -13.07 5.85 9.78
C ASP A 84 -12.78 4.33 9.77
N ALA A 85 -11.54 3.93 10.09
CA ALA A 85 -11.20 2.51 10.17
C ALA A 85 -11.87 1.88 11.40
N PRO A 86 -12.36 0.63 11.30
CA PRO A 86 -12.92 -0.09 12.43
C PRO A 86 -11.91 -0.24 13.56
N MET A 87 -12.26 0.21 14.75
CA MET A 87 -11.44 0.14 15.96
C MET A 87 -12.30 -0.34 17.14
N LEU A 88 -11.73 -1.18 17.99
CA LEU A 88 -12.37 -1.55 19.24
C LEU A 88 -12.41 -0.37 20.20
N SER A 89 -13.55 -0.17 20.83
CA SER A 89 -13.75 0.89 21.84
C SER A 89 -13.18 0.54 23.22
N SER A 90 -12.71 -0.68 23.42
CA SER A 90 -12.28 -1.20 24.72
C SER A 90 -10.75 -1.38 24.81
N GLN A 91 -10.28 -1.44 26.04
CA GLN A 91 -8.88 -1.44 26.48
C GLN A 91 -8.01 -2.64 26.05
N LEU A 92 -8.22 -3.21 24.87
CA LEU A 92 -7.28 -4.20 24.34
C LEU A 92 -6.13 -3.47 23.67
N PRO A 93 -4.96 -3.40 24.29
CA PRO A 93 -3.83 -2.71 23.70
C PRO A 93 -3.39 -3.41 22.42
N ARG A 94 -3.00 -2.63 21.42
CA ARG A 94 -2.34 -3.06 20.18
C ARG A 94 -3.24 -3.74 19.14
N THR A 95 -4.45 -3.29 18.97
CA THR A 95 -5.29 -3.78 17.90
C THR A 95 -5.20 -2.86 16.68
N GLU A 96 -4.59 -3.33 15.61
CA GLU A 96 -4.63 -2.61 14.35
C GLU A 96 -6.08 -2.50 13.84
N PRO A 97 -6.54 -1.31 13.42
CA PRO A 97 -7.93 -1.08 13.03
C PRO A 97 -8.42 -1.97 11.88
N THR A 98 -7.55 -2.64 11.17
CA THR A 98 -7.87 -3.38 9.93
C THR A 98 -7.64 -4.89 10.00
N PHE A 99 -7.07 -5.45 11.07
CA PHE A 99 -6.64 -6.86 11.11
C PHE A 99 -7.22 -7.69 12.24
N LEU A 100 -8.46 -7.45 12.60
CA LEU A 100 -9.15 -8.19 13.66
C LEU A 100 -10.01 -9.35 13.15
N LEU A 101 -9.84 -9.76 11.91
CA LEU A 101 -10.74 -10.71 11.24
C LEU A 101 -10.95 -12.01 12.02
N ASP A 102 -9.90 -12.56 12.63
CA ASP A 102 -10.00 -13.84 13.35
C ASP A 102 -10.61 -13.73 14.76
N ARG A 103 -10.68 -12.51 15.30
CA ARG A 103 -11.14 -12.28 16.68
C ARG A 103 -12.47 -11.52 16.76
N LEU A 104 -12.94 -10.97 15.67
CA LEU A 104 -14.07 -10.04 15.67
C LEU A 104 -15.43 -10.68 15.89
N ALA A 105 -15.60 -11.94 15.57
CA ALA A 105 -16.82 -12.66 15.96
C ALA A 105 -17.03 -12.68 17.49
N MET A 106 -16.01 -12.29 18.25
CA MET A 106 -16.03 -12.27 19.72
C MET A 106 -16.13 -10.85 20.31
N TYR A 107 -16.04 -9.78 19.49
CA TYR A 107 -16.00 -8.41 19.98
C TYR A 107 -17.16 -7.57 19.42
N SER A 108 -18.06 -7.20 20.29
CA SER A 108 -19.04 -6.14 20.06
C SER A 108 -18.43 -4.76 20.33
N GLY A 109 -19.03 -3.70 19.79
CA GLY A 109 -18.64 -2.33 20.08
C GLY A 109 -17.44 -1.82 19.27
N VAL A 110 -17.31 -2.25 18.02
CA VAL A 110 -16.35 -1.67 17.06
C VAL A 110 -16.89 -0.32 16.57
N LEU A 111 -16.03 0.70 16.60
CA LEU A 111 -16.34 2.06 16.15
C LEU A 111 -15.50 2.43 14.94
N SER A 112 -16.05 3.29 14.09
CA SER A 112 -15.33 3.87 12.94
C SER A 112 -14.51 5.11 13.34
N THR A 113 -13.58 4.95 14.28
CA THR A 113 -12.75 6.02 14.82
C THR A 113 -11.26 5.86 14.52
N GLY A 114 -10.88 4.71 13.94
CA GLY A 114 -9.49 4.41 13.65
C GLY A 114 -8.90 5.29 12.57
N SER A 115 -7.66 5.71 12.78
CA SER A 115 -6.82 6.39 11.81
C SER A 115 -5.52 5.65 11.59
N SER A 116 -4.96 5.76 10.38
CA SER A 116 -3.70 5.13 10.03
C SER A 116 -3.02 5.90 8.91
N GLN A 117 -1.70 5.92 8.92
CA GLN A 117 -0.91 6.56 7.88
C GLN A 117 0.19 5.63 7.40
N THR A 118 0.40 5.61 6.10
CA THR A 118 1.52 4.91 5.47
C THR A 118 2.18 5.86 4.48
N ASN A 119 3.49 6.02 4.58
CA ASN A 119 4.28 6.78 3.62
C ASN A 119 5.57 6.03 3.30
N GLY A 120 6.06 6.17 2.08
CA GLY A 120 7.26 5.46 1.65
C GLY A 120 7.84 5.97 0.35
N VAL A 121 9.03 5.46 0.08
CA VAL A 121 9.77 5.67 -1.16
C VAL A 121 10.02 4.30 -1.79
N GLU A 122 9.80 4.21 -3.09
CA GLU A 122 9.98 3.00 -3.88
C GLU A 122 10.98 3.27 -5.00
N LEU A 123 11.94 2.39 -5.16
CA LEU A 123 12.87 2.34 -6.27
C LEU A 123 12.60 1.05 -7.05
N LEU A 124 12.44 1.17 -8.36
CA LEU A 124 12.30 0.05 -9.26
C LEU A 124 13.21 0.24 -10.48
N ILE A 125 14.04 -0.75 -10.75
CA ILE A 125 14.84 -0.84 -11.98
C ILE A 125 14.38 -2.08 -12.72
N GLU A 126 13.86 -1.89 -13.92
CA GLU A 126 13.38 -2.95 -14.79
C GLU A 126 14.25 -3.03 -16.04
N LYS A 127 14.78 -4.20 -16.32
CA LYS A 127 15.47 -4.50 -17.57
C LYS A 127 14.65 -5.50 -18.36
N MET A 128 14.07 -5.06 -19.45
CA MET A 128 13.45 -5.97 -20.42
C MET A 128 14.51 -6.87 -21.04
N ARG A 129 14.09 -8.01 -21.53
CA ARG A 129 14.98 -8.92 -22.21
C ARG A 129 15.60 -8.21 -23.44
N ALA A 130 16.85 -7.88 -23.29
CA ALA A 130 17.70 -7.38 -24.36
C ALA A 130 19.03 -8.14 -24.24
N GLU A 131 19.54 -8.60 -25.34
CA GLU A 131 20.69 -9.52 -25.32
C GLU A 131 20.32 -10.78 -24.51
N ASN A 132 21.12 -11.16 -23.54
CA ASN A 132 20.96 -12.39 -22.76
C ASN A 132 20.45 -12.18 -21.35
N PHE A 133 20.30 -10.92 -20.88
CA PHE A 133 19.89 -10.58 -19.52
C PHE A 133 18.54 -9.87 -19.47
N TYR A 134 17.78 -10.18 -18.43
CA TYR A 134 16.57 -9.46 -18.04
C TYR A 134 16.40 -9.49 -16.53
N GLY A 135 15.63 -8.56 -15.98
CA GLY A 135 15.39 -8.61 -14.55
C GLY A 135 14.71 -7.38 -13.98
N LEU A 136 14.50 -7.45 -12.69
CA LEU A 136 13.87 -6.41 -11.90
C LEU A 136 14.58 -6.33 -10.55
N VAL A 137 14.91 -5.11 -10.13
CA VAL A 137 15.38 -4.80 -8.79
C VAL A 137 14.43 -3.78 -8.20
N GLY A 138 13.75 -4.16 -7.12
CA GLY A 138 12.84 -3.31 -6.37
C GLY A 138 13.33 -3.12 -4.94
N ALA A 139 13.25 -1.89 -4.44
CA ALA A 139 13.51 -1.57 -3.05
C ALA A 139 12.47 -0.57 -2.55
N THR A 140 11.89 -0.84 -1.39
CA THR A 140 10.91 0.04 -0.74
C THR A 140 11.39 0.33 0.67
N TYR A 141 11.38 1.62 1.04
CA TYR A 141 11.45 2.06 2.42
C TYR A 141 10.12 2.71 2.78
N PHE A 142 9.50 2.26 3.86
CA PHE A 142 8.20 2.79 4.27
C PHE A 142 8.02 2.82 5.77
N ASN A 143 7.10 3.67 6.22
CA ASN A 143 6.62 3.74 7.58
C ASN A 143 5.10 3.61 7.57
N ALA A 144 4.57 2.69 8.36
CA ALA A 144 3.14 2.47 8.53
C ALA A 144 2.78 2.51 10.01
N ILE A 145 1.96 3.48 10.41
CA ILE A 145 1.53 3.71 11.78
C ILE A 145 0.00 3.80 11.85
N TYR A 146 -0.55 3.54 13.01
CA TYR A 146 -1.96 3.77 13.33
C TYR A 146 -2.08 4.43 14.70
N ASP A 147 -3.17 5.14 14.91
CA ASP A 147 -3.51 5.69 16.21
C ASP A 147 -4.45 4.73 16.91
N ASP A 148 -4.05 4.29 18.10
CA ASP A 148 -4.83 3.38 18.93
C ASP A 148 -5.92 4.15 19.70
N TYR A 149 -6.80 3.43 20.39
CA TYR A 149 -7.91 3.99 21.17
C TYR A 149 -7.49 5.05 22.21
N ASP A 150 -6.25 5.01 22.67
CA ASP A 150 -5.63 5.96 23.60
C ASP A 150 -4.97 7.17 22.90
N ASN A 151 -5.14 7.30 21.58
CA ASN A 151 -4.50 8.29 20.71
C ASN A 151 -2.97 8.24 20.72
N ILE A 152 -2.39 7.08 21.03
CA ILE A 152 -0.97 6.84 20.89
C ILE A 152 -0.69 6.19 19.54
N SER A 153 0.18 6.82 18.75
CA SER A 153 0.60 6.26 17.47
C SER A 153 1.51 5.04 17.67
N ARG A 154 1.15 3.93 17.03
CA ARG A 154 1.87 2.65 17.07
C ARG A 154 2.21 2.16 15.68
N ASN A 155 3.22 1.32 15.60
CA ASN A 155 3.57 0.66 14.34
C ASN A 155 2.48 -0.37 13.96
N ARG A 156 2.15 -0.44 12.68
CA ARG A 156 1.35 -1.53 12.13
C ARG A 156 2.13 -2.84 12.15
N ASP A 157 1.44 -3.98 12.25
CA ASP A 157 2.05 -5.31 12.35
C ASP A 157 3.01 -5.64 11.20
N TYR A 158 2.78 -5.07 10.03
CA TYR A 158 3.59 -5.28 8.83
C TYR A 158 4.48 -4.08 8.49
N ASN A 159 4.79 -3.21 9.48
CA ASN A 159 5.71 -2.10 9.29
C ASN A 159 7.18 -2.59 9.27
N TYR A 160 7.52 -3.38 8.27
CA TYR A 160 8.85 -3.95 8.08
C TYR A 160 9.95 -2.92 7.80
N LYS A 161 9.62 -1.67 7.54
CA LYS A 161 10.50 -0.56 7.14
C LYS A 161 11.14 -0.74 5.78
N TYR A 162 11.68 -1.93 5.47
CA TYR A 162 12.42 -2.21 4.24
C TYR A 162 11.89 -3.47 3.58
N ILE A 163 11.70 -3.39 2.27
CA ILE A 163 11.42 -4.55 1.42
C ILE A 163 12.31 -4.44 0.20
N MET A 164 13.04 -5.50 -0.12
CA MET A 164 13.88 -5.57 -1.31
C MET A 164 13.57 -6.85 -2.07
N ASN A 165 13.51 -6.74 -3.39
CA ASN A 165 13.27 -7.86 -4.29
C ASN A 165 14.22 -7.76 -5.47
N VAL A 166 14.87 -8.88 -5.79
CA VAL A 166 15.69 -9.03 -6.98
C VAL A 166 15.19 -10.24 -7.73
N VAL A 167 14.86 -10.04 -9.00
CA VAL A 167 14.49 -11.11 -9.92
C VAL A 167 15.34 -10.91 -11.17
N GLY A 168 16.00 -11.95 -11.64
CA GLY A 168 16.81 -11.85 -12.85
C GLY A 168 16.92 -13.16 -13.58
N GLY A 169 17.12 -13.10 -14.88
CA GLY A 169 17.36 -14.22 -15.73
C GLY A 169 18.49 -13.96 -16.71
N TYR A 170 19.23 -15.01 -16.99
CA TYR A 170 20.30 -15.06 -17.97
C TYR A 170 20.07 -16.22 -18.93
N ARG A 171 19.94 -15.92 -20.19
CA ARG A 171 19.74 -16.90 -21.25
C ARG A 171 20.83 -16.74 -22.31
N PRO A 172 21.97 -17.43 -22.12
CA PRO A 172 23.11 -17.35 -23.03
C PRO A 172 22.77 -17.86 -24.43
N GLU A 173 21.98 -18.96 -24.48
CA GLU A 173 21.58 -19.66 -25.70
C GLU A 173 20.08 -20.03 -25.61
N ALA A 174 19.52 -20.54 -26.70
CA ALA A 174 18.09 -20.87 -26.76
C ALA A 174 17.70 -22.02 -25.81
N GLU A 175 18.64 -22.93 -25.54
CA GLU A 175 18.44 -24.17 -24.77
C GLU A 175 18.62 -23.97 -23.27
N TRP A 176 19.30 -22.88 -22.84
CA TRP A 176 19.64 -22.67 -21.44
C TRP A 176 19.07 -21.37 -20.90
N GLU A 177 18.42 -21.44 -19.76
CA GLU A 177 17.96 -20.27 -19.02
C GLU A 177 18.23 -20.45 -17.51
N PHE A 178 18.89 -19.51 -16.92
CA PHE A 178 19.19 -19.44 -15.50
C PHE A 178 18.40 -18.28 -14.90
N SER A 179 17.66 -18.51 -13.82
CA SER A 179 16.92 -17.47 -13.13
C SER A 179 17.19 -17.49 -11.63
N VAL A 180 17.17 -16.29 -11.04
CA VAL A 180 17.31 -16.09 -9.61
C VAL A 180 16.20 -15.18 -9.10
N ARG A 181 15.67 -15.50 -7.93
CA ARG A 181 14.79 -14.63 -7.16
C ARG A 181 15.30 -14.55 -5.74
N TRP A 182 15.48 -13.34 -5.27
CA TRP A 182 15.86 -13.06 -3.89
C TRP A 182 14.92 -12.00 -3.33
N SER A 183 14.51 -12.17 -2.05
CA SER A 183 13.65 -11.23 -1.34
C SER A 183 14.16 -11.02 0.07
N TYR A 184 14.16 -9.77 0.53
CA TYR A 184 14.51 -9.38 1.88
C TYR A 184 13.39 -8.51 2.47
N PHE A 185 13.05 -8.79 3.71
CA PHE A 185 12.07 -8.04 4.50
C PHE A 185 12.74 -7.60 5.80
N GLY A 186 12.48 -6.39 6.23
CA GLY A 186 12.86 -5.91 7.55
C GLY A 186 12.16 -6.69 8.67
N GLY A 187 12.61 -6.50 9.89
CA GLY A 187 12.00 -7.12 11.08
C GLY A 187 10.59 -6.57 11.35
N LYS A 188 9.72 -7.40 11.90
CA LYS A 188 8.45 -6.93 12.45
C LYS A 188 8.71 -5.99 13.62
N PRO A 189 7.92 -4.92 13.78
CA PRO A 189 7.97 -4.11 15.00
C PRO A 189 7.47 -4.94 16.20
N TYR A 190 8.03 -4.70 17.34
CA TYR A 190 7.64 -5.30 18.63
C TYR A 190 6.77 -4.32 19.39
#